data_a25d24c15184ad70bbfd058724e59328
#
_entry.id   a25d24c15184ad70bbfd058724e59328
#
_cell.length_a   1.000
_cell.length_b   1.000
_cell.length_c   1.000
_cell.angle_alpha   90.00
_cell.angle_beta   90.00
_cell.angle_gamma   90.00
#
_symmetry.space_group_name_H-M   'P 1'
#
loop_
_entity.id
_entity.type
_entity.pdbx_description
1 polymer ?
#
loop_
_entity_poly.entity_id
_entity_poly.type
_entity_poly.pdbx_seq_one_letter_code
_entity_poly.pdbx_strand_id
1 'polypeptide(L)'
;MDDYKNISVMLRLFFQILVAILIASAGSISIESLGNLFGADEIILSEWSYFVTVFAIIVGINSVNMSDGIHGLAGGNSLITFLAIAFLVIRHMFNTDSVFIEDIFIVLLFCSVLPVFLIHNLCLGMSERKRIFMGDAGSMLI
;
A
#
# COMPACT_ATOMS: atom_id res chain seq x y z
N MET A 1 -14.90 -14.51 -10.68
CA MET A 1 -16.14 -14.88 -9.96
C MET A 1 -16.55 -13.76 -8.98
N ASP A 2 -16.04 -12.55 -9.20
CA ASP A 2 -16.28 -11.37 -8.33
C ASP A 2 -17.44 -10.46 -8.75
N ASP A 3 -18.17 -10.82 -9.82
CA ASP A 3 -19.25 -9.98 -10.37
C ASP A 3 -20.64 -10.25 -9.77
N TYR A 4 -20.72 -10.90 -8.62
CA TYR A 4 -22.03 -11.28 -8.07
C TYR A 4 -22.80 -10.15 -7.38
N LYS A 5 -22.17 -9.00 -7.12
CA LYS A 5 -22.88 -7.74 -6.79
C LYS A 5 -22.03 -6.57 -7.27
N ASN A 6 -22.49 -5.89 -8.29
CA ASN A 6 -21.98 -4.56 -8.67
C ASN A 6 -22.16 -3.60 -7.50
N ILE A 7 -21.23 -3.59 -6.56
CA ILE A 7 -21.17 -2.58 -5.51
C ILE A 7 -20.92 -1.25 -6.23
N SER A 8 -21.80 -0.28 -6.02
CA SER A 8 -21.64 1.00 -6.68
C SER A 8 -20.29 1.62 -6.29
N VAL A 9 -19.64 2.27 -7.26
CA VAL A 9 -18.34 2.97 -7.05
C VAL A 9 -18.43 3.94 -5.86
N MET A 10 -19.59 4.59 -5.71
CA MET A 10 -19.86 5.51 -4.60
C MET A 10 -19.84 4.82 -3.24
N LEU A 11 -20.40 3.61 -3.14
CA LEU A 11 -20.41 2.86 -1.88
C LEU A 11 -18.99 2.40 -1.51
N ARG A 12 -18.21 1.98 -2.50
CA ARG A 12 -16.80 1.62 -2.32
C ARG A 12 -15.99 2.80 -1.81
N LEU A 13 -16.13 3.97 -2.47
CA LEU A 13 -15.45 5.21 -2.06
C LEU A 13 -15.86 5.64 -0.64
N PHE A 14 -17.15 5.52 -0.31
CA PHE A 14 -17.62 5.83 1.03
C PHE A 14 -16.95 4.99 2.11
N PHE A 15 -16.85 3.67 1.91
CA PHE A 15 -16.16 2.80 2.87
C PHE A 15 -14.66 3.08 2.94
N GLN A 16 -14.01 3.38 1.81
CA GLN A 16 -12.60 3.77 1.79
C GLN A 16 -12.36 5.04 2.61
N ILE A 17 -13.20 6.06 2.46
CA ILE A 17 -13.11 7.30 3.23
C ILE A 17 -13.30 7.00 4.72
N LEU A 18 -14.30 6.19 5.08
CA LEU A 18 -14.57 5.84 6.47
C LEU A 18 -13.37 5.12 7.10
N VAL A 19 -12.80 4.14 6.41
CA VAL A 19 -11.61 3.40 6.88
C VAL A 19 -10.41 4.33 6.97
N ALA A 20 -10.17 5.20 5.99
CA ALA A 20 -9.06 6.15 6.02
C ALA A 20 -9.17 7.12 7.22
N ILE A 21 -10.38 7.60 7.52
CA ILE A 21 -10.65 8.42 8.71
C ILE A 21 -10.37 7.64 9.99
N LEU A 22 -10.81 6.38 10.08
CA LEU A 22 -10.56 5.54 11.25
C LEU A 22 -9.06 5.29 11.46
N ILE A 23 -8.30 4.98 10.41
CA ILE A 23 -6.85 4.77 10.49
C ILE A 23 -6.15 6.05 10.95
N ALA A 24 -6.46 7.19 10.33
CA ALA A 24 -5.84 8.46 10.68
C ALA A 24 -6.16 8.91 12.11
N SER A 25 -7.40 8.66 12.58
CA SER A 25 -7.82 9.07 13.93
C SER A 25 -7.40 8.10 15.03
N ALA A 26 -7.61 6.79 14.82
CA ALA A 26 -7.33 5.77 15.83
C ALA A 26 -5.84 5.41 15.91
N GLY A 27 -5.14 5.43 14.77
CA GLY A 27 -3.72 5.09 14.68
C GLY A 27 -2.79 6.23 15.12
N SER A 28 -3.30 7.43 15.37
CA SER A 28 -2.49 8.66 15.56
C SER A 28 -1.42 8.82 14.46
N ILE A 29 -1.74 8.31 13.27
CA ILE A 29 -0.84 8.34 12.12
C ILE A 29 -1.19 9.57 11.30
N SER A 30 -0.27 10.52 11.21
CA SER A 30 -0.45 11.73 10.42
C SER A 30 0.84 12.10 9.70
N ILE A 31 0.68 12.54 8.46
CA ILE A 31 1.78 13.12 7.67
C ILE A 31 1.93 14.56 8.16
N GLU A 32 2.90 14.79 9.04
CA GLU A 32 3.11 16.13 9.64
C GLU A 32 3.91 17.04 8.75
N SER A 33 4.81 16.46 7.96
CA SER A 33 5.68 17.19 7.04
C SER A 33 5.82 16.46 5.71
N LEU A 34 5.94 17.22 4.64
CA LEU A 34 6.30 16.70 3.31
C LEU A 34 7.82 16.70 3.08
N GLY A 35 8.60 17.08 4.11
CA GLY A 35 10.04 17.21 4.02
C GLY A 35 10.46 18.38 3.12
N ASN A 36 11.72 18.36 2.71
CA ASN A 36 12.31 19.39 1.85
C ASN A 36 12.23 18.97 0.37
N LEU A 37 11.07 19.19 -0.26
CA LEU A 37 10.82 18.75 -1.65
C LEU A 37 11.52 19.64 -2.71
N PHE A 38 11.77 20.91 -2.40
CA PHE A 38 12.26 21.89 -3.38
C PHE A 38 13.61 22.49 -3.02
N GLY A 39 14.36 21.89 -2.07
CA GLY A 39 15.63 22.42 -1.61
C GLY A 39 15.51 23.69 -0.74
N ALA A 40 14.28 24.03 -0.35
CA ALA A 40 13.93 25.10 0.58
C ALA A 40 13.72 24.53 2.00
N ASP A 41 13.03 25.26 2.86
CA ASP A 41 12.69 24.81 4.19
C ASP A 41 11.69 23.63 4.19
N GLU A 42 11.62 22.91 5.29
CA GLU A 42 10.70 21.80 5.49
C GLU A 42 9.24 22.27 5.42
N ILE A 43 8.44 21.62 4.60
CA ILE A 43 7.01 21.94 4.44
C ILE A 43 6.22 21.26 5.54
N ILE A 44 5.90 21.99 6.59
CA ILE A 44 5.10 21.52 7.72
C ILE A 44 3.62 21.70 7.38
N LEU A 45 2.83 20.63 7.48
CA LEU A 45 1.41 20.63 7.12
C LEU A 45 0.48 21.18 8.22
N SER A 46 0.94 21.20 9.48
CA SER A 46 0.16 21.72 10.60
C SER A 46 -1.30 21.21 10.60
N GLU A 47 -2.28 22.10 10.50
CA GLU A 47 -3.72 21.75 10.51
C GLU A 47 -4.18 20.91 9.31
N TRP A 48 -3.46 20.96 8.19
CA TRP A 48 -3.76 20.18 6.98
C TRP A 48 -3.26 18.72 7.04
N SER A 49 -2.44 18.39 8.02
CA SER A 49 -1.84 17.06 8.21
C SER A 49 -2.88 15.93 8.13
N TYR A 50 -3.99 16.08 8.85
CA TYR A 50 -5.05 15.08 8.88
C TYR A 50 -5.71 14.88 7.51
N PHE A 51 -6.06 15.97 6.83
CA PHE A 51 -6.70 15.92 5.52
C PHE A 51 -5.78 15.31 4.45
N VAL A 52 -4.50 15.70 4.47
CA VAL A 52 -3.49 15.16 3.57
C VAL A 52 -3.29 13.66 3.81
N THR A 53 -3.29 13.23 5.07
CA THR A 53 -3.16 11.81 5.43
C THR A 53 -4.34 10.99 4.91
N VAL A 54 -5.57 11.41 5.18
CA VAL A 54 -6.77 10.73 4.69
C VAL A 54 -6.77 10.68 3.15
N PHE A 55 -6.44 11.80 2.51
CA PHE A 55 -6.35 11.86 1.05
C PHE A 55 -5.29 10.92 0.49
N ALA A 56 -4.09 10.89 1.09
CA ALA A 56 -3.00 10.00 0.69
C ALA A 56 -3.39 8.52 0.79
N ILE A 57 -4.09 8.12 1.87
CA ILE A 57 -4.59 6.75 2.04
C ILE A 57 -5.57 6.40 0.92
N ILE A 58 -6.55 7.26 0.64
CA ILE A 58 -7.57 7.02 -0.40
C ILE A 58 -6.91 6.91 -1.79
N VAL A 59 -6.00 7.83 -2.11
CA VAL A 59 -5.26 7.82 -3.38
C VAL A 59 -4.41 6.56 -3.50
N GLY A 60 -3.71 6.16 -2.44
CA GLY A 60 -2.90 4.95 -2.40
C GLY A 60 -3.73 3.70 -2.71
N ILE A 61 -4.83 3.50 -1.99
CA ILE A 61 -5.74 2.36 -2.20
C ILE A 61 -6.25 2.31 -3.66
N ASN A 62 -6.72 3.44 -4.19
CA ASN A 62 -7.26 3.48 -5.55
C ASN A 62 -6.16 3.31 -6.62
N SER A 63 -4.95 3.82 -6.39
CA SER A 63 -3.82 3.64 -7.31
C SER A 63 -3.44 2.16 -7.46
N VAL A 64 -3.35 1.43 -6.35
CA VAL A 64 -3.06 -0.01 -6.37
C VAL A 64 -4.20 -0.77 -7.04
N ASN A 65 -5.45 -0.45 -6.72
CA ASN A 65 -6.62 -1.07 -7.34
C ASN A 65 -6.67 -0.87 -8.86
N MET A 66 -6.41 0.36 -9.34
CA MET A 66 -6.35 0.64 -10.78
C MET A 66 -5.18 -0.06 -11.48
N SER A 67 -4.07 -0.26 -10.77
CA SER A 67 -2.88 -0.96 -11.30
C SER A 67 -3.11 -2.47 -11.45
N ASP A 68 -4.07 -3.06 -10.74
CA ASP A 68 -4.36 -4.50 -10.79
C ASP A 68 -4.97 -4.95 -12.15
N GLY A 69 -5.46 -4.02 -12.95
CA GLY A 69 -5.94 -4.29 -14.31
C GLY A 69 -4.85 -4.75 -15.28
N ILE A 70 -3.57 -4.55 -14.96
CA ILE A 70 -2.43 -4.93 -15.79
C ILE A 70 -1.63 -6.01 -15.07
N HIS A 71 -1.43 -7.15 -15.76
CA HIS A 71 -0.71 -8.29 -15.19
C HIS A 71 0.68 -7.91 -14.66
N GLY A 72 0.94 -8.24 -13.43
CA GLY A 72 2.21 -8.00 -12.75
C GLY A 72 2.45 -6.56 -12.31
N LEU A 73 1.63 -5.57 -12.72
CA LEU A 73 1.87 -4.17 -12.40
C LEU A 73 1.62 -3.90 -10.92
N ALA A 74 0.43 -4.24 -10.41
CA ALA A 74 0.10 -4.03 -9.01
C ALA A 74 1.05 -4.80 -8.08
N GLY A 75 1.20 -6.11 -8.29
CA GLY A 75 2.09 -6.94 -7.48
C GLY A 75 3.56 -6.55 -7.60
N GLY A 76 4.00 -6.12 -8.80
CA GLY A 76 5.37 -5.66 -9.03
C GLY A 76 5.66 -4.35 -8.30
N ASN A 77 4.78 -3.35 -8.42
CA ASN A 77 4.91 -2.08 -7.71
C ASN A 77 4.88 -2.28 -6.20
N SER A 78 3.96 -3.11 -5.70
CA SER A 78 3.87 -3.42 -4.28
C SER A 78 5.14 -4.10 -3.78
N LEU A 79 5.69 -5.07 -4.53
CA LEU A 79 6.95 -5.73 -4.16
C LEU A 79 8.12 -4.73 -4.08
N ILE A 80 8.25 -3.84 -5.07
CA ILE A 80 9.30 -2.80 -5.07
C ILE A 80 9.13 -1.88 -3.86
N THR A 81 7.91 -1.48 -3.55
CA THR A 81 7.61 -0.63 -2.38
C THR A 81 7.99 -1.31 -1.08
N PHE A 82 7.57 -2.57 -0.87
CA PHE A 82 7.93 -3.30 0.36
C PHE A 82 9.42 -3.59 0.47
N LEU A 83 10.13 -3.83 -0.65
CA LEU A 83 11.59 -3.96 -0.64
C LEU A 83 12.28 -2.64 -0.27
N ALA A 84 11.77 -1.50 -0.75
CA ALA A 84 12.29 -0.19 -0.38
C ALA A 84 12.05 0.09 1.11
N ILE A 85 10.86 -0.21 1.63
CA ILE A 85 10.56 -0.08 3.07
C ILE A 85 11.47 -1.01 3.88
N ALA A 86 11.66 -2.27 3.46
CA ALA A 86 12.57 -3.21 4.11
C ALA A 86 14.00 -2.63 4.20
N PHE A 87 14.49 -2.06 3.10
CA PHE A 87 15.80 -1.43 3.07
C PHE A 87 15.89 -0.26 4.05
N LEU A 88 14.88 0.60 4.10
CA LEU A 88 14.85 1.74 5.04
C LEU A 88 14.79 1.29 6.50
N VAL A 89 13.97 0.29 6.82
CA VAL A 89 13.86 -0.29 8.16
C VAL A 89 15.19 -0.91 8.59
N ILE A 90 15.82 -1.71 7.73
CA ILE A 90 17.13 -2.31 8.01
C ILE A 90 18.19 -1.22 8.23
N ARG A 91 18.21 -0.19 7.37
CA ARG A 91 19.13 0.94 7.53
C ARG A 91 18.91 1.69 8.84
N HIS A 92 17.66 1.89 9.24
CA HIS A 92 17.31 2.53 10.52
C HIS A 92 17.80 1.70 11.70
N MET A 93 17.67 0.38 11.66
CA MET A 93 18.19 -0.54 12.68
C MET A 93 19.70 -0.42 12.90
N PHE A 94 20.47 -0.22 11.83
CA PHE A 94 21.93 -0.04 11.97
C PHE A 94 22.33 1.32 12.58
N ASN A 95 21.43 2.29 12.57
CA ASN A 95 21.70 3.63 13.04
C ASN A 95 21.08 3.94 14.41
N THR A 96 20.17 3.08 14.89
CA THR A 96 19.40 3.32 16.12
C THR A 96 19.26 1.99 16.88
N ASP A 97 19.47 2.00 18.20
CA ASP A 97 19.32 0.80 19.03
C ASP A 97 17.86 0.36 19.26
N SER A 98 16.89 1.10 18.69
CA SER A 98 15.47 0.79 18.81
C SER A 98 14.97 0.00 17.60
N VAL A 99 14.61 -1.25 17.83
CA VAL A 99 14.05 -2.14 16.81
C VAL A 99 12.59 -2.41 17.13
N PHE A 100 11.68 -2.02 16.24
CA PHE A 100 10.29 -2.46 16.28
C PHE A 100 10.18 -3.78 15.50
N ILE A 101 10.26 -4.90 16.21
CA ILE A 101 10.23 -6.27 15.64
C ILE A 101 8.94 -6.48 14.83
N GLU A 102 7.84 -5.85 15.24
CA GLU A 102 6.53 -5.94 14.59
C GLU A 102 6.56 -5.37 13.16
N ASP A 103 7.20 -4.21 12.95
CA ASP A 103 7.29 -3.58 11.64
C ASP A 103 8.09 -4.43 10.66
N ILE A 104 9.18 -5.04 11.12
CA ILE A 104 10.00 -5.94 10.31
C ILE A 104 9.21 -7.18 9.90
N PHE A 105 8.44 -7.74 10.81
CA PHE A 105 7.66 -8.95 10.54
C PHE A 105 6.64 -8.72 9.44
N ILE A 106 5.90 -7.61 9.46
CA ILE A 106 4.92 -7.25 8.43
C ILE A 106 5.60 -7.08 7.07
N VAL A 107 6.71 -6.34 7.02
CA VAL A 107 7.45 -6.10 5.77
C VAL A 107 7.98 -7.42 5.17
N LEU A 108 8.59 -8.28 5.99
CA LEU A 108 9.08 -9.58 5.54
C LEU A 108 7.95 -10.50 5.07
N LEU A 109 6.80 -10.47 5.71
CA LEU A 109 5.62 -11.23 5.29
C LEU A 109 5.20 -10.81 3.87
N PHE A 110 5.05 -9.53 3.59
CA PHE A 110 4.71 -9.06 2.25
C PHE A 110 5.81 -9.36 1.22
N CYS A 111 7.08 -9.17 1.57
CA CYS A 111 8.21 -9.51 0.71
C CYS A 111 8.28 -11.01 0.37
N SER A 112 7.74 -11.90 1.21
CA SER A 112 7.70 -13.34 0.94
C SER A 112 6.49 -13.76 0.10
N VAL A 113 5.32 -13.15 0.33
CA VAL A 113 4.07 -13.51 -0.34
C VAL A 113 3.97 -12.93 -1.76
N LEU A 114 4.39 -11.68 -1.95
CA LEU A 114 4.26 -10.99 -3.23
C LEU A 114 5.02 -11.66 -4.41
N PRO A 115 6.24 -12.20 -4.25
CA PRO A 115 6.89 -12.95 -5.33
C PRO A 115 6.12 -14.20 -5.75
N VAL A 116 5.53 -14.93 -4.79
CA VAL A 116 4.71 -16.12 -5.08
C VAL A 116 3.46 -15.71 -5.88
N PHE A 117 2.79 -14.64 -5.47
CA PHE A 117 1.67 -14.06 -6.21
C PHE A 117 2.10 -13.67 -7.64
N LEU A 118 3.23 -12.98 -7.81
CA LEU A 118 3.73 -12.55 -9.12
C LEU A 118 4.01 -13.71 -10.06
N ILE A 119 4.60 -14.81 -9.58
CA ILE A 119 4.84 -16.02 -10.38
C ILE A 119 3.53 -16.55 -10.95
N HIS A 120 2.46 -16.57 -10.15
CA HIS A 120 1.15 -17.06 -10.60
C HIS A 120 0.38 -16.02 -11.44
N ASN A 121 0.50 -14.75 -11.15
CA ASN A 121 -0.13 -13.67 -11.90
C ASN A 121 0.46 -13.54 -13.30
N LEU A 122 1.79 -13.61 -13.43
CA LEU A 122 2.51 -13.56 -14.69
C LEU A 122 2.52 -14.90 -15.45
N CYS A 123 1.99 -15.96 -14.86
CA CYS A 123 2.00 -17.31 -15.44
C CYS A 123 3.39 -17.81 -15.84
N LEU A 124 4.42 -17.47 -15.11
CA LEU A 124 5.78 -17.90 -15.39
C LEU A 124 5.89 -19.44 -15.33
N GLY A 125 5.95 -20.07 -16.51
CA GLY A 125 6.03 -21.51 -16.64
C GLY A 125 4.73 -22.30 -16.45
N MET A 126 3.56 -21.62 -16.38
CA MET A 126 2.24 -22.26 -16.21
C MET A 126 1.29 -21.95 -17.35
N SER A 127 0.25 -22.79 -17.52
CA SER A 127 -0.83 -22.54 -18.48
C SER A 127 -1.64 -21.29 -18.06
N GLU A 128 -2.09 -20.49 -19.03
CA GLU A 128 -2.90 -19.29 -18.80
C GLU A 128 -4.18 -19.53 -17.98
N ARG A 129 -4.71 -20.76 -18.01
CA ARG A 129 -5.87 -21.16 -17.19
C ARG A 129 -5.63 -21.14 -15.68
N LYS A 130 -4.35 -21.07 -15.23
CA LYS A 130 -3.94 -21.05 -13.82
C LYS A 130 -3.57 -19.66 -13.34
N ARG A 131 -3.82 -18.64 -14.13
CA ARG A 131 -3.53 -17.25 -13.79
C ARG A 131 -4.39 -16.78 -12.62
N ILE A 132 -3.75 -16.14 -11.66
CA ILE A 132 -4.39 -15.58 -10.47
C ILE A 132 -4.38 -14.05 -10.60
N PHE A 133 -5.52 -13.43 -10.34
CA PHE A 133 -5.64 -11.98 -10.21
C PHE A 133 -5.75 -11.63 -8.73
N MET A 134 -5.28 -10.47 -8.35
CA MET A 134 -5.36 -9.98 -6.98
C MET A 134 -6.82 -9.66 -6.61
N GLY A 135 -7.57 -9.11 -7.57
CA GLY A 135 -8.95 -8.69 -7.40
C GLY A 135 -9.08 -7.44 -6.53
N ASP A 136 -10.27 -6.86 -6.50
CA ASP A 136 -10.54 -5.62 -5.75
C ASP A 136 -10.21 -5.75 -4.25
N ALA A 137 -10.54 -6.89 -3.65
CA ALA A 137 -10.29 -7.12 -2.22
C ALA A 137 -8.79 -7.21 -1.90
N GLY A 138 -8.00 -7.88 -2.75
CA GLY A 138 -6.56 -8.03 -2.55
C GLY A 138 -5.80 -6.71 -2.78
N SER A 139 -6.18 -5.96 -3.82
CA SER A 139 -5.54 -4.69 -4.15
C SER A 139 -5.84 -3.58 -3.11
N MET A 140 -6.95 -3.71 -2.36
CA MET A 140 -7.28 -2.79 -1.27
C MET A 140 -6.58 -3.13 0.05
N LEU A 141 -6.04 -4.34 0.19
CA LEU A 141 -5.35 -4.80 1.40
C LEU A 141 -3.88 -4.37 1.43
N ILE A 142 -3.27 -4.19 0.29
CA ILE A 142 -1.86 -3.78 0.12
C ILE A 142 -1.72 -2.27 0.28
#